data_8a28b4dce1884b79d6d48b1483c2fabb
#
_entry.id   8a28b4dce1884b79d6d48b1483c2fabb
#
_cell.length_a   1.000
_cell.length_b   1.000
_cell.length_c   1.000
_cell.angle_alpha   90.00
_cell.angle_beta   90.00
_cell.angle_gamma   90.00
#
_symmetry.space_group_name_H-M   'P 1'
#
loop_
_entity.id
_entity.type
_entity.pdbx_description
1 polymer ?
#
loop_
_entity_poly.entity_id
_entity_poly.type
_entity_poly.pdbx_seq_one_letter_code
_entity_poly.pdbx_strand_id
1 'polypeptide(L)'
;MTQYLISFGAHAMDHIPDEDFSDVANAALAVDRAAKDAGVYVFTGGLDGERASIVATDGTVTDGPYPETKEVIGGLTVVDVPSREDALKWAAKIAAACRCAQEVRVFQPGPDF
;
A
#
# COMPACT_ATOMS: atom_id res chain seq x y z
N MET A 1 -6.38 -17.80 -6.82
CA MET A 1 -5.83 -17.09 -5.65
C MET A 1 -6.57 -15.77 -5.49
N THR A 2 -6.49 -15.15 -4.34
CA THR A 2 -7.25 -13.95 -4.03
C THR A 2 -6.30 -12.78 -3.85
N GLN A 3 -6.69 -11.60 -4.33
CA GLN A 3 -5.88 -10.39 -4.20
C GLN A 3 -6.21 -9.64 -2.90
N TYR A 4 -5.18 -9.12 -2.29
CA TYR A 4 -5.27 -8.34 -1.06
C TYR A 4 -4.52 -7.02 -1.22
N LEU A 5 -5.12 -5.97 -0.67
CA LEU A 5 -4.49 -4.64 -0.57
C LEU A 5 -3.84 -4.52 0.81
N ILE A 6 -2.55 -4.23 0.81
CA ILE A 6 -1.78 -3.95 2.02
C ILE A 6 -1.36 -2.48 1.93
N SER A 7 -1.76 -1.67 2.90
CA SER A 7 -1.55 -0.22 2.78
C SER A 7 -1.20 0.42 4.12
N PHE A 8 -0.64 1.62 4.04
CA PHE A 8 -0.34 2.45 5.21
C PHE A 8 -0.69 3.91 4.92
N GLY A 9 -0.90 4.69 5.98
CA GLY A 9 -1.30 6.09 5.89
C GLY A 9 -0.17 7.02 5.45
N ALA A 10 -0.55 8.18 4.93
CA ALA A 10 0.38 9.15 4.37
C ALA A 10 1.46 9.64 5.36
N HIS A 11 1.16 9.62 6.66
CA HIS A 11 2.08 10.08 7.71
C HIS A 11 2.66 8.94 8.55
N ALA A 12 2.41 7.70 8.16
CA ALA A 12 2.82 6.53 8.95
C ALA A 12 4.35 6.38 9.08
N MET A 13 5.10 6.93 8.14
CA MET A 13 6.56 6.86 8.13
C MET A 13 7.24 8.16 8.58
N ASP A 14 6.49 9.15 9.06
CA ASP A 14 7.05 10.47 9.43
C ASP A 14 8.03 10.39 10.61
N HIS A 15 7.94 9.36 11.43
CA HIS A 15 8.83 9.17 12.58
C HIS A 15 10.22 8.64 12.21
N ILE A 16 10.43 8.27 10.96
CA ILE A 16 11.69 7.67 10.52
C ILE A 16 12.71 8.78 10.28
N PRO A 17 13.90 8.72 10.92
CA PRO A 17 14.94 9.71 10.65
C PRO A 17 15.40 9.69 9.19
N ASP A 18 15.76 10.85 8.65
CA ASP A 18 16.17 10.99 7.26
C ASP A 18 17.36 10.08 6.91
N GLU A 19 18.31 9.92 7.83
CA GLU A 19 19.47 9.06 7.63
C GLU A 19 19.12 7.58 7.49
N ASP A 20 17.91 7.16 7.91
CA ASP A 20 17.47 5.78 7.83
C ASP A 20 16.67 5.45 6.56
N PHE A 21 16.32 6.48 5.76
CA PHE A 21 15.46 6.23 4.60
C PHE A 21 16.07 5.30 3.56
N SER A 22 17.38 5.33 3.36
CA SER A 22 18.00 4.40 2.42
C SER A 22 17.92 2.95 2.92
N ASP A 23 18.07 2.74 4.22
CA ASP A 23 17.93 1.40 4.82
C ASP A 23 16.50 0.91 4.71
N VAL A 24 15.52 1.77 4.97
CA VAL A 24 14.09 1.44 4.83
C VAL A 24 13.76 1.11 3.38
N ALA A 25 14.22 1.91 2.43
CA ALA A 25 14.01 1.67 1.00
C ALA A 25 14.60 0.32 0.58
N ASN A 26 15.81 0.00 1.04
CA ASN A 26 16.44 -1.28 0.73
C ASN A 26 15.68 -2.45 1.35
N ALA A 27 15.20 -2.30 2.58
CA ALA A 27 14.39 -3.33 3.23
C ALA A 27 13.07 -3.57 2.50
N ALA A 28 12.39 -2.50 2.08
CA ALA A 28 11.15 -2.59 1.31
C ALA A 28 11.38 -3.27 -0.04
N LEU A 29 12.45 -2.91 -0.75
CA LEU A 29 12.82 -3.55 -2.02
C LEU A 29 13.11 -5.04 -1.84
N ALA A 30 13.71 -5.43 -0.73
CA ALA A 30 13.97 -6.84 -0.43
C ALA A 30 12.67 -7.63 -0.27
N VAL A 31 11.65 -7.05 0.38
CA VAL A 31 10.33 -7.69 0.50
C VAL A 31 9.66 -7.80 -0.86
N ASP A 32 9.70 -6.75 -1.69
CA ASP A 32 9.14 -6.80 -3.05
C ASP A 32 9.79 -7.90 -3.87
N ARG A 33 11.10 -8.03 -3.76
CA ARG A 33 11.87 -9.06 -4.48
C ARG A 33 11.48 -10.45 -4.01
N ALA A 34 11.32 -10.63 -2.69
CA ALA A 34 10.85 -11.90 -2.13
C ALA A 34 9.44 -12.26 -2.61
N ALA A 35 8.54 -11.27 -2.71
CA ALA A 35 7.19 -11.47 -3.21
C ALA A 35 7.18 -11.84 -4.70
N LYS A 36 8.04 -11.21 -5.49
CA LYS A 36 8.22 -11.55 -6.91
C LYS A 36 8.74 -12.99 -7.06
N ASP A 37 9.73 -13.35 -6.28
CA ASP A 37 10.30 -14.71 -6.30
C ASP A 37 9.28 -15.77 -5.87
N ALA A 38 8.39 -15.43 -4.96
CA ALA A 38 7.33 -16.32 -4.51
C ALA A 38 6.14 -16.37 -5.50
N GLY A 39 6.12 -15.52 -6.51
CA GLY A 39 5.04 -15.47 -7.50
C GLY A 39 3.75 -14.85 -7.01
N VAL A 40 3.78 -14.07 -5.95
CA VAL A 40 2.57 -13.47 -5.34
C VAL A 40 2.49 -11.95 -5.52
N TYR A 41 3.54 -11.33 -6.03
CA TYR A 41 3.59 -9.87 -6.23
C TYR A 41 2.71 -9.44 -7.39
N VAL A 42 1.86 -8.44 -7.15
CA VAL A 42 1.07 -7.80 -8.22
C VAL A 42 1.59 -6.39 -8.48
N PHE A 43 1.61 -5.55 -7.45
CA PHE A 43 2.02 -4.15 -7.59
C PHE A 43 2.37 -3.57 -6.24
N THR A 44 3.32 -2.62 -6.23
CA THR A 44 3.60 -1.79 -5.07
C THR A 44 3.87 -0.37 -5.52
N GLY A 45 3.55 0.59 -4.69
CA GLY A 45 3.83 1.98 -4.98
C GLY A 45 3.54 2.89 -3.81
N GLY A 46 4.28 4.00 -3.76
CA GLY A 46 3.97 5.10 -2.87
C GLY A 46 3.12 6.13 -3.58
N LEU A 47 2.31 6.82 -2.83
CA LEU A 47 1.51 7.94 -3.35
C LEU A 47 2.17 9.25 -2.94
N ASP A 48 2.16 10.20 -3.88
CA ASP A 48 2.55 11.58 -3.57
C ASP A 48 1.48 12.18 -2.65
N GLY A 49 1.88 12.63 -1.48
CA GLY A 49 0.98 13.16 -0.47
C GLY A 49 0.55 14.61 -0.69
N GLU A 50 1.11 15.30 -1.69
CA GLU A 50 0.96 16.73 -1.82
C GLU A 50 -0.33 17.16 -2.50
N ARG A 51 -0.88 16.32 -3.36
CA ARG A 51 -2.03 16.76 -4.17
C ARG A 51 -2.97 15.60 -4.50
N ALA A 52 -4.23 15.81 -4.19
CA ALA A 52 -5.31 14.94 -4.65
C ALA A 52 -6.31 15.77 -5.43
N SER A 53 -6.95 15.16 -6.41
CA SER A 53 -8.03 15.80 -7.18
C SER A 53 -9.27 14.93 -7.10
N ILE A 54 -10.43 15.56 -7.00
CA ILE A 54 -11.74 14.89 -6.99
C ILE A 54 -12.40 15.19 -8.31
N VAL A 55 -12.81 14.15 -9.04
CA VAL A 55 -13.52 14.29 -10.30
C VAL A 55 -14.95 13.80 -10.11
N ALA A 56 -15.90 14.72 -10.27
CA ALA A 56 -17.32 14.41 -10.15
C ALA A 56 -17.83 13.66 -11.38
N THR A 57 -19.05 13.12 -11.27
CA THR A 57 -19.67 12.34 -12.35
C THR A 57 -19.88 13.14 -13.64
N ASP A 58 -19.97 14.46 -13.55
CA ASP A 58 -20.09 15.34 -14.72
C ASP A 58 -18.72 15.80 -15.27
N GLY A 59 -17.60 15.30 -14.69
CA GLY A 59 -16.25 15.66 -15.08
C GLY A 59 -15.69 16.89 -14.37
N THR A 60 -16.44 17.53 -13.48
CA THR A 60 -15.94 18.68 -12.71
C THR A 60 -14.80 18.22 -11.78
N VAL A 61 -13.70 18.97 -11.80
CA VAL A 61 -12.52 18.66 -10.99
C VAL A 61 -12.38 19.65 -9.86
N THR A 62 -12.23 19.16 -8.64
CA THR A 62 -11.99 19.97 -7.45
C THR A 62 -10.79 19.45 -6.68
N ASP A 63 -10.22 20.27 -5.80
CA ASP A 63 -9.12 19.87 -4.96
C ASP A 63 -9.62 18.89 -3.90
N GLY A 64 -8.82 17.84 -3.65
CA GLY A 64 -9.06 16.86 -2.60
C GLY A 64 -7.92 16.85 -1.60
N PRO A 65 -7.93 15.88 -0.69
CA PRO A 65 -9.00 14.87 -0.52
C PRO A 65 -10.30 15.45 0.01
N TYR A 66 -11.33 14.62 0.09
CA TYR A 66 -12.59 15.06 0.69
C TYR A 66 -12.34 15.55 2.11
N PRO A 67 -13.01 16.64 2.57
CA PRO A 67 -12.80 17.19 3.92
C PRO A 67 -13.05 16.18 5.05
N GLU A 68 -13.91 15.21 4.81
CA GLU A 68 -14.26 14.15 5.77
C GLU A 68 -13.22 13.05 5.85
N THR A 69 -12.26 13.03 4.94
CA THR A 69 -11.23 11.98 4.92
C THR A 69 -10.29 12.15 6.12
N LYS A 70 -10.33 11.17 7.03
CA LYS A 70 -9.49 11.18 8.24
C LYS A 70 -8.14 10.54 7.99
N GLU A 71 -8.09 9.57 7.09
CA GLU A 71 -6.87 8.85 6.73
C GLU A 71 -6.70 8.84 5.23
N VAL A 72 -5.50 9.19 4.80
CA VAL A 72 -5.12 9.20 3.39
C VAL A 72 -4.06 8.14 3.20
N ILE A 73 -4.23 7.28 2.21
CA ILE A 73 -3.27 6.22 1.90
C ILE A 73 -1.96 6.86 1.41
N GLY A 74 -0.83 6.44 2.00
CA GLY A 74 0.50 6.91 1.60
C GLY A 74 1.23 5.94 0.71
N GLY A 75 0.94 4.64 0.84
CA GLY A 75 1.53 3.61 0.01
C GLY A 75 0.74 2.32 0.07
N LEU A 76 0.96 1.47 -0.91
CA LEU A 76 0.22 0.22 -0.99
C LEU A 76 1.02 -0.87 -1.69
N THR A 77 0.67 -2.10 -1.37
CA THR A 77 1.15 -3.30 -2.05
C THR A 77 -0.03 -4.20 -2.30
N VAL A 78 -0.13 -4.75 -3.49
CA VAL A 78 -1.13 -5.75 -3.84
C VAL A 78 -0.44 -7.10 -4.02
N VAL A 79 -0.93 -8.11 -3.31
CA VAL A 79 -0.45 -9.49 -3.43
C VAL A 79 -1.59 -10.41 -3.82
N ASP A 80 -1.27 -11.48 -4.55
CA ASP A 80 -2.21 -12.50 -4.99
C ASP A 80 -1.81 -13.80 -4.31
N VAL A 81 -2.55 -14.20 -3.29
CA VAL A 81 -2.18 -15.30 -2.39
C VAL A 81 -3.35 -16.24 -2.15
N PRO A 82 -3.07 -17.50 -1.70
CA PRO A 82 -4.13 -18.49 -1.49
C PRO A 82 -5.07 -18.19 -0.32
N SER A 83 -4.59 -17.44 0.70
CA SER A 83 -5.37 -17.25 1.92
C SER A 83 -5.10 -15.90 2.55
N ARG A 84 -6.02 -15.47 3.42
CA ARG A 84 -5.83 -14.27 4.24
C ARG A 84 -4.61 -14.38 5.15
N GLU A 85 -4.35 -15.58 5.67
CA GLU A 85 -3.18 -15.82 6.53
C GLU A 85 -1.88 -15.52 5.80
N ASP A 86 -1.79 -15.92 4.55
CA ASP A 86 -0.61 -15.61 3.72
C ASP A 86 -0.49 -14.11 3.49
N ALA A 87 -1.60 -13.41 3.23
CA ALA A 87 -1.60 -11.96 3.09
C ALA A 87 -1.10 -11.27 4.36
N LEU A 88 -1.52 -11.75 5.53
CA LEU A 88 -1.07 -11.20 6.82
C LEU A 88 0.42 -11.43 7.04
N LYS A 89 0.96 -12.55 6.60
CA LYS A 89 2.41 -12.81 6.68
C LYS A 89 3.21 -11.83 5.81
N TRP A 90 2.73 -11.56 4.60
CA TRP A 90 3.37 -10.57 3.73
C TRP A 90 3.25 -9.16 4.31
N ALA A 91 2.08 -8.83 4.88
CA ALA A 91 1.89 -7.54 5.55
C ALA A 91 2.84 -7.36 6.73
N ALA A 92 3.10 -8.43 7.50
CA ALA A 92 4.06 -8.39 8.60
C ALA A 92 5.47 -8.07 8.11
N LYS A 93 5.89 -8.65 7.00
CA LYS A 93 7.20 -8.37 6.39
C LYS A 93 7.29 -6.92 5.93
N ILE A 94 6.25 -6.41 5.30
CA ILE A 94 6.18 -5.02 4.84
C ILE A 94 6.19 -4.07 6.04
N ALA A 95 5.42 -4.37 7.08
CA ALA A 95 5.36 -3.55 8.30
C ALA A 95 6.73 -3.43 8.95
N ALA A 96 7.47 -4.52 9.04
CA ALA A 96 8.82 -4.51 9.59
C ALA A 96 9.78 -3.70 8.72
N ALA A 97 9.70 -3.85 7.40
CA ALA A 97 10.58 -3.13 6.47
C ALA A 97 10.31 -1.63 6.46
N CYS A 98 9.04 -1.23 6.42
CA CYS A 98 8.61 0.17 6.36
C CYS A 98 8.52 0.84 7.73
N ARG A 99 8.70 0.08 8.81
CA ARG A 99 8.64 0.56 10.20
C ARG A 99 7.31 1.24 10.54
N CYS A 100 6.22 0.74 9.97
CA CYS A 100 4.88 1.24 10.26
C CYS A 100 3.84 0.13 10.06
N ALA A 101 2.72 0.26 10.76
CA ALA A 101 1.62 -0.70 10.68
C ALA A 101 1.02 -0.72 9.26
N GLN A 102 0.53 -1.87 8.87
CA GLN A 102 -0.13 -2.06 7.58
C GLN A 102 -1.59 -2.46 7.80
N GLU A 103 -2.49 -1.93 6.98
CA GLU A 103 -3.86 -2.37 6.90
C GLU A 103 -4.02 -3.38 5.78
N VAL A 104 -4.74 -4.46 6.03
CA VAL A 104 -4.95 -5.52 5.03
C VAL A 104 -6.44 -5.61 4.70
N ARG A 105 -6.76 -5.47 3.43
CA ARG A 105 -8.13 -5.59 2.93
C ARG A 105 -8.16 -6.51 1.72
N VAL A 106 -9.19 -7.38 1.67
CA VAL A 106 -9.39 -8.26 0.53
C VAL A 106 -10.10 -7.52 -0.60
N PHE A 107 -9.63 -7.73 -1.82
CA PHE A 107 -10.39 -7.29 -3.00
C PHE A 107 -11.58 -8.22 -3.22
N GLN A 108 -12.71 -7.64 -3.56
CA GLN A 108 -13.87 -8.45 -3.97
C GLN A 108 -13.50 -9.22 -5.24
N PRO A 109 -13.99 -10.47 -5.38
CA PRO A 109 -13.82 -11.18 -6.65
C PRO A 109 -14.52 -10.36 -7.73
N GLY A 110 -13.73 -9.95 -8.73
CA GLY A 110 -14.26 -9.20 -9.85
C GLY A 110 -14.96 -10.12 -10.84
N PRO A 111 -15.73 -9.52 -11.75
CA PRO A 111 -16.14 -10.26 -12.94
C PRO A 111 -14.88 -10.68 -13.70
N ASP A 112 -14.97 -11.78 -14.43
CA ASP A 112 -13.86 -12.20 -15.30
C ASP A 112 -13.65 -11.13 -16.38
N PHE A 113 -12.56 -10.42 -16.25
CA PHE A 113 -12.21 -9.41 -17.23
C PHE A 113 -11.34 -10.01 -18.31
#